data_2ddd9e669c523bd96ecac5c6381d082a
#
_entry.id   2ddd9e669c523bd96ecac5c6381d082a
#
_cell.length_a   1.000
_cell.length_b   1.000
_cell.length_c   1.000
_cell.angle_alpha   90.00
_cell.angle_beta   90.00
_cell.angle_gamma   90.00
#
_symmetry.space_group_name_H-M   'P 1'
#
loop_
_entity.id
_entity.type
_entity.pdbx_description
1 polymer ?
#
loop_
_entity_poly.entity_id
_entity_poly.type
_entity_poly.pdbx_seq_one_letter_code
_entity_poly.pdbx_strand_id
1 'polypeptide(L)'
;MFFPVRPAVHGPMAFLVALILAPFTTDAAPQKKFPKCCVWRVTNAKAPFYLVGSIHALSKKDYPLPEPYDIALKDSTRFLFEFDPSQGAEFQKKFEAAAKYPPGQDLRSKISPELMTWLRKNMFTVTPGARGGNGEQFASFDSQLRYKPWWIAQHLAAPASYSKASASHGLDNYFVDHAMKLGKEIGGLESVNEHVAVMGGLSDRDGEFMLQDALSQPDNADKESGRMYKAWRKGDTNALWAGDAQLRSKAPRIAARFVDDRNMKWIPRIEAELKTGKPTAIVAGALHFSGPRSVIALLQKRGYVLEQL
;
A
#
# COMPACT_ATOMS: atom_id res chain seq x y z
N MET A 1 25.59 44.92 -96.11
CA MET A 1 24.51 45.53 -95.31
C MET A 1 24.05 44.49 -94.28
N PHE A 2 24.58 44.48 -93.09
CA PHE A 2 24.26 43.46 -92.09
C PHE A 2 23.56 44.14 -90.92
N PHE A 3 22.39 43.65 -90.54
CA PHE A 3 21.71 44.06 -89.37
C PHE A 3 22.02 43.06 -88.26
N PRO A 4 22.35 43.51 -87.05
CA PRO A 4 22.63 42.58 -85.95
C PRO A 4 21.34 42.20 -85.21
N VAL A 5 21.26 40.89 -85.00
CA VAL A 5 20.22 40.25 -84.13
C VAL A 5 20.55 40.46 -82.67
N ARG A 6 19.61 40.98 -81.89
CA ARG A 6 19.73 41.08 -80.42
C ARG A 6 19.35 39.74 -79.77
N PRO A 7 20.07 39.25 -78.73
CA PRO A 7 19.71 38.08 -78.01
C PRO A 7 18.63 38.40 -76.95
N ALA A 8 17.63 37.52 -76.85
CA ALA A 8 16.62 37.55 -75.84
C ALA A 8 17.18 37.12 -74.45
N VAL A 9 17.01 37.96 -73.44
CA VAL A 9 17.37 37.67 -72.05
C VAL A 9 16.21 36.90 -71.42
N HIS A 10 16.47 35.60 -71.17
CA HIS A 10 15.54 34.79 -70.33
C HIS A 10 15.94 34.98 -68.85
N GLY A 11 15.13 35.69 -68.11
CA GLY A 11 15.23 35.75 -66.64
C GLY A 11 14.76 34.47 -66.01
N PRO A 12 15.35 34.02 -64.88
CA PRO A 12 14.92 32.80 -64.17
C PRO A 12 13.60 33.04 -63.44
N MET A 13 12.59 32.22 -63.80
CA MET A 13 11.33 32.13 -63.13
C MET A 13 11.55 31.41 -61.77
N ALA A 14 11.57 32.13 -60.65
CA ALA A 14 11.62 31.58 -59.32
C ALA A 14 10.26 30.93 -59.00
N PHE A 15 10.23 29.60 -58.96
CA PHE A 15 9.10 28.87 -58.38
C PHE A 15 9.14 28.98 -56.84
N LEU A 16 8.24 29.79 -56.30
CA LEU A 16 7.97 29.86 -54.85
C LEU A 16 7.17 28.60 -54.45
N VAL A 17 7.84 27.57 -53.95
CA VAL A 17 7.17 26.43 -53.31
C VAL A 17 6.71 26.89 -51.95
N ALA A 18 5.43 27.24 -51.82
CA ALA A 18 4.79 27.45 -50.50
C ALA A 18 4.66 26.10 -49.81
N LEU A 19 5.55 25.84 -48.84
CA LEU A 19 5.43 24.72 -47.92
C LEU A 19 4.24 25.02 -46.96
N ILE A 20 3.07 24.44 -47.23
CA ILE A 20 1.94 24.48 -46.32
C ILE A 20 2.29 23.53 -45.19
N LEU A 21 2.79 24.08 -44.07
CA LEU A 21 2.88 23.38 -42.78
C LEU A 21 1.45 23.22 -42.25
N ALA A 22 0.81 22.10 -42.58
CA ALA A 22 -0.41 21.69 -41.86
C ALA A 22 -0.05 21.43 -40.40
N PRO A 23 -0.77 21.98 -39.42
CA PRO A 23 -0.55 21.60 -38.04
C PRO A 23 -0.90 20.12 -37.90
N PHE A 24 0.07 19.28 -37.53
CA PHE A 24 -0.19 17.94 -37.04
C PHE A 24 -0.91 18.08 -35.71
N THR A 25 -2.22 18.15 -35.73
CA THR A 25 -3.01 17.86 -34.57
C THR A 25 -2.90 16.38 -34.33
N THR A 26 -2.03 15.99 -33.40
CA THR A 26 -2.07 14.64 -32.85
C THR A 26 -3.36 14.57 -32.03
N ASP A 27 -4.45 14.10 -32.65
CA ASP A 27 -5.59 13.62 -31.91
C ASP A 27 -5.09 12.52 -31.00
N ALA A 28 -4.88 12.89 -29.73
CA ALA A 28 -4.61 11.90 -28.69
C ALA A 28 -5.83 10.96 -28.68
N ALA A 29 -5.60 9.68 -28.97
CA ALA A 29 -6.65 8.67 -28.91
C ALA A 29 -7.42 8.83 -27.59
N PRO A 30 -8.76 8.72 -27.59
CA PRO A 30 -9.56 8.92 -26.40
C PRO A 30 -9.04 7.98 -25.29
N GLN A 31 -8.59 8.56 -24.19
CA GLN A 31 -8.13 7.77 -23.04
C GLN A 31 -9.27 6.88 -22.59
N LYS A 32 -9.02 5.57 -22.57
CA LYS A 32 -9.97 4.59 -22.07
C LYS A 32 -10.29 4.91 -20.61
N LYS A 33 -11.54 5.32 -20.33
CA LYS A 33 -11.98 5.58 -18.96
C LYS A 33 -12.26 4.25 -18.25
N PHE A 34 -11.50 3.98 -17.20
CA PHE A 34 -11.74 2.83 -16.33
C PHE A 34 -12.64 3.24 -15.15
N PRO A 35 -13.40 2.30 -14.55
CA PRO A 35 -13.93 2.52 -13.21
C PRO A 35 -12.77 2.81 -12.27
N LYS A 36 -12.86 3.88 -11.47
CA LYS A 36 -11.78 4.24 -10.53
C LYS A 36 -11.43 3.07 -9.63
N CYS A 37 -10.14 2.87 -9.44
CA CYS A 37 -9.59 1.91 -8.50
C CYS A 37 -8.39 2.51 -7.74
N CYS A 38 -7.79 1.77 -6.81
CA CYS A 38 -6.65 2.25 -6.03
C CYS A 38 -5.32 2.10 -6.81
N VAL A 39 -5.29 2.62 -8.04
CA VAL A 39 -4.08 2.69 -8.88
C VAL A 39 -3.94 4.11 -9.40
N TRP A 40 -2.74 4.67 -9.27
CA TRP A 40 -2.39 6.00 -9.80
C TRP A 40 -1.16 5.91 -10.68
N ARG A 41 -1.14 6.71 -11.72
CA ARG A 41 0.02 6.90 -12.57
C ARG A 41 0.63 8.28 -12.32
N VAL A 42 1.96 8.36 -12.20
CA VAL A 42 2.68 9.63 -12.18
C VAL A 42 2.91 10.04 -13.62
N THR A 43 2.14 11.05 -14.09
CA THR A 43 2.07 11.38 -15.52
C THR A 43 3.25 12.21 -16.02
N ASN A 44 3.95 12.91 -15.13
CA ASN A 44 5.16 13.68 -15.45
C ASN A 44 6.46 12.97 -15.05
N ALA A 45 6.41 11.66 -14.80
CA ALA A 45 7.61 10.85 -14.62
C ALA A 45 8.30 10.56 -15.98
N LYS A 46 9.62 10.28 -15.93
CA LYS A 46 10.42 9.95 -17.13
C LYS A 46 10.09 8.58 -17.73
N ALA A 47 9.54 7.68 -16.95
CA ALA A 47 9.13 6.34 -17.34
C ALA A 47 7.79 6.01 -16.67
N PRO A 48 7.08 4.94 -17.08
CA PRO A 48 5.89 4.47 -16.39
C PRO A 48 6.14 4.32 -14.90
N PHE A 49 5.35 5.01 -14.08
CA PHE A 49 5.47 4.96 -12.63
C PHE A 49 4.09 4.90 -11.99
N TYR A 50 3.85 3.85 -11.21
CA TYR A 50 2.55 3.56 -10.62
C TYR A 50 2.61 3.52 -9.11
N LEU A 51 1.52 3.97 -8.48
CA LEU A 51 1.22 3.73 -7.07
C LEU A 51 0.02 2.80 -7.03
N VAL A 52 0.16 1.67 -6.33
CA VAL A 52 -0.84 0.60 -6.26
C VAL A 52 -1.26 0.43 -4.81
N GLY A 53 -2.49 0.85 -4.50
CA GLY A 53 -3.09 0.69 -3.18
C GLY A 53 -3.56 -0.74 -2.96
N SER A 54 -2.88 -1.46 -2.07
CA SER A 54 -3.19 -2.85 -1.76
C SER A 54 -4.19 -3.00 -0.61
N ILE A 55 -4.72 -4.21 -0.52
CA ILE A 55 -5.46 -4.73 0.64
C ILE A 55 -4.95 -6.14 0.94
N HIS A 56 -4.63 -6.41 2.20
CA HIS A 56 -3.89 -7.60 2.60
C HIS A 56 -4.67 -8.90 2.52
N ALA A 57 -6.00 -8.84 2.45
CA ALA A 57 -6.83 -10.04 2.37
C ALA A 57 -7.96 -9.86 1.37
N LEU A 58 -8.01 -10.75 0.39
CA LEU A 58 -9.03 -10.85 -0.64
C LEU A 58 -9.56 -12.29 -0.71
N SER A 59 -10.63 -12.48 -1.47
CA SER A 59 -11.18 -13.79 -1.80
C SER A 59 -11.00 -14.09 -3.30
N LYS A 60 -11.14 -15.33 -3.70
CA LYS A 60 -11.11 -15.70 -5.14
C LYS A 60 -12.16 -14.95 -5.97
N LYS A 61 -13.26 -14.50 -5.36
CA LYS A 61 -14.34 -13.74 -6.03
C LYS A 61 -13.96 -12.33 -6.38
N ASP A 62 -12.85 -11.82 -5.81
CA ASP A 62 -12.36 -10.47 -6.07
C ASP A 62 -11.57 -10.39 -7.37
N TYR A 63 -11.26 -11.53 -7.95
CA TYR A 63 -10.54 -11.67 -9.21
C TYR A 63 -11.49 -12.03 -10.37
N PRO A 64 -11.24 -11.54 -11.60
CA PRO A 64 -10.09 -10.70 -11.97
C PRO A 64 -10.18 -9.29 -11.36
N LEU A 65 -9.00 -8.68 -11.16
CA LEU A 65 -8.89 -7.29 -10.72
C LEU A 65 -9.31 -6.34 -11.85
N PRO A 66 -9.65 -5.06 -11.53
CA PRO A 66 -9.79 -4.01 -12.53
C PRO A 66 -8.54 -3.86 -13.40
N GLU A 67 -8.74 -3.57 -14.70
CA GLU A 67 -7.66 -3.49 -15.71
C GLU A 67 -6.45 -2.60 -15.32
N PRO A 68 -6.59 -1.46 -14.58
CA PRO A 68 -5.45 -0.67 -14.16
C PRO A 68 -4.39 -1.42 -13.33
N TYR A 69 -4.79 -2.44 -12.55
CA TYR A 69 -3.83 -3.28 -11.83
C TYR A 69 -2.97 -4.11 -12.81
N ASP A 70 -3.59 -4.64 -13.87
CA ASP A 70 -2.86 -5.37 -14.93
C ASP A 70 -1.94 -4.45 -15.73
N ILE A 71 -2.37 -3.21 -15.98
CA ILE A 71 -1.54 -2.18 -16.63
C ILE A 71 -0.30 -1.92 -15.79
N ALA A 72 -0.46 -1.63 -14.49
CA ALA A 72 0.67 -1.40 -13.59
C ALA A 72 1.62 -2.62 -13.54
N LEU A 73 1.05 -3.84 -13.53
CA LEU A 73 1.84 -5.07 -13.55
C LEU A 73 2.63 -5.24 -14.85
N LYS A 74 2.02 -4.98 -16.01
CA LYS A 74 2.66 -5.16 -17.32
C LYS A 74 3.73 -4.11 -17.59
N ASP A 75 3.42 -2.85 -17.34
CA ASP A 75 4.27 -1.71 -17.69
C ASP A 75 5.50 -1.59 -16.77
N SER A 76 5.44 -2.12 -15.54
CA SER A 76 6.54 -2.00 -14.60
C SER A 76 7.53 -3.15 -14.76
N THR A 77 8.83 -2.85 -14.67
CA THR A 77 9.93 -3.81 -14.64
C THR A 77 10.44 -4.03 -13.20
N ARG A 78 10.09 -3.11 -12.29
CA ARG A 78 10.49 -3.11 -10.90
C ARG A 78 9.29 -2.87 -9.99
N PHE A 79 9.25 -3.60 -8.87
CA PHE A 79 8.22 -3.48 -7.83
C PHE A 79 8.87 -3.18 -6.48
N LEU A 80 8.40 -2.11 -5.82
CA LEU A 80 8.79 -1.80 -4.45
C LEU A 80 7.57 -1.98 -3.55
N PHE A 81 7.70 -2.85 -2.58
CA PHE A 81 6.70 -3.10 -1.54
C PHE A 81 7.02 -2.28 -0.28
N GLU A 82 6.19 -2.37 0.74
CA GLU A 82 6.45 -1.72 2.02
C GLU A 82 7.81 -2.16 2.60
N PHE A 83 8.10 -3.46 2.55
CA PHE A 83 9.44 -4.02 2.74
C PHE A 83 9.72 -5.09 1.68
N ASP A 84 10.96 -5.49 1.51
CA ASP A 84 11.34 -6.49 0.51
C ASP A 84 10.79 -7.89 0.89
N PRO A 85 9.83 -8.44 0.11
CA PRO A 85 9.22 -9.75 0.40
C PRO A 85 10.22 -10.92 0.40
N SER A 86 11.35 -10.78 -0.29
CA SER A 86 12.40 -11.80 -0.26
C SER A 86 13.01 -12.00 1.13
N GLN A 87 12.87 -11.00 2.01
CA GLN A 87 13.32 -11.02 3.40
C GLN A 87 12.23 -11.48 4.38
N GLY A 88 11.18 -12.13 3.90
CA GLY A 88 10.01 -12.54 4.71
C GLY A 88 10.40 -13.43 5.90
N ALA A 89 11.33 -14.35 5.75
CA ALA A 89 11.79 -15.22 6.84
C ALA A 89 12.53 -14.42 7.95
N GLU A 90 13.35 -13.45 7.56
CA GLU A 90 14.02 -12.55 8.50
C GLU A 90 13.00 -11.66 9.23
N PHE A 91 12.04 -11.10 8.48
CA PHE A 91 10.96 -10.33 9.05
C PHE A 91 10.19 -11.13 10.10
N GLN A 92 9.73 -12.34 9.77
CA GLN A 92 8.96 -13.18 10.70
C GLN A 92 9.73 -13.45 12.00
N LYS A 93 11.01 -13.81 11.90
CA LYS A 93 11.87 -14.05 13.07
C LYS A 93 12.00 -12.79 13.96
N LYS A 94 12.26 -11.63 13.34
CA LYS A 94 12.45 -10.36 14.08
C LYS A 94 11.14 -9.86 14.65
N PHE A 95 10.04 -10.00 13.93
CA PHE A 95 8.70 -9.57 14.36
C PHE A 95 8.24 -10.37 15.57
N GLU A 96 8.40 -11.69 15.55
CA GLU A 96 8.09 -12.54 16.68
C GLU A 96 9.00 -12.25 17.90
N ALA A 97 10.28 -11.99 17.67
CA ALA A 97 11.18 -11.59 18.74
C ALA A 97 10.79 -10.23 19.36
N ALA A 98 10.40 -9.26 18.53
CA ALA A 98 9.93 -7.93 18.97
C ALA A 98 8.63 -7.99 19.76
N ALA A 99 7.81 -9.01 19.54
CA ALA A 99 6.55 -9.24 20.23
C ALA A 99 6.72 -9.76 21.67
N LYS A 100 7.88 -10.31 22.00
CA LYS A 100 8.14 -10.91 23.32
C LYS A 100 8.76 -9.90 24.28
N TYR A 101 8.44 -10.03 25.55
CA TYR A 101 9.18 -9.35 26.61
C TYR A 101 10.54 -10.03 26.84
N PRO A 102 11.53 -9.27 27.35
CA PRO A 102 12.77 -9.86 27.82
C PRO A 102 12.54 -10.87 28.96
N PRO A 103 13.47 -11.83 29.20
CA PRO A 103 13.37 -12.73 30.32
C PRO A 103 13.16 -12.00 31.65
N GLY A 104 12.27 -12.51 32.49
CA GLY A 104 11.91 -11.91 33.79
C GLY A 104 10.86 -10.81 33.72
N GLN A 105 10.41 -10.42 32.52
CA GLN A 105 9.28 -9.51 32.31
C GLN A 105 8.13 -10.22 31.61
N ASP A 106 6.91 -9.83 31.96
CA ASP A 106 5.71 -10.33 31.30
C ASP A 106 4.56 -9.33 31.33
N LEU A 107 3.47 -9.68 30.67
CA LEU A 107 2.28 -8.87 30.51
C LEU A 107 1.65 -8.41 31.83
N ARG A 108 1.80 -9.18 32.93
CA ARG A 108 1.13 -8.92 34.23
C ARG A 108 1.47 -7.56 34.81
N SER A 109 2.69 -7.06 34.58
CA SER A 109 3.15 -5.76 35.07
C SER A 109 3.04 -4.63 34.02
N LYS A 110 2.43 -4.89 32.87
CA LYS A 110 2.50 -4.01 31.69
C LYS A 110 1.15 -3.48 31.24
N ILE A 111 0.07 -4.04 31.75
CA ILE A 111 -1.32 -3.62 31.50
C ILE A 111 -2.06 -3.45 32.83
N SER A 112 -3.22 -2.78 32.77
CA SER A 112 -4.05 -2.56 33.95
C SER A 112 -4.53 -3.88 34.57
N PRO A 113 -4.69 -3.92 35.93
CA PRO A 113 -5.21 -5.10 36.64
C PRO A 113 -6.58 -5.54 36.15
N GLU A 114 -7.43 -4.58 35.75
CA GLU A 114 -8.77 -4.80 35.23
C GLU A 114 -8.70 -5.55 33.88
N LEU A 115 -7.84 -5.09 32.97
CA LEU A 115 -7.65 -5.75 31.69
C LEU A 115 -7.04 -7.14 31.87
N MET A 116 -6.08 -7.29 32.78
CA MET A 116 -5.48 -8.59 33.10
C MET A 116 -6.53 -9.58 33.63
N THR A 117 -7.43 -9.12 34.51
CA THR A 117 -8.52 -9.93 35.04
C THR A 117 -9.49 -10.34 33.95
N TRP A 118 -9.81 -9.40 33.06
CA TRP A 118 -10.67 -9.67 31.90
C TRP A 118 -10.06 -10.72 30.96
N LEU A 119 -8.79 -10.56 30.60
CA LEU A 119 -8.07 -11.51 29.75
C LEU A 119 -8.07 -12.90 30.36
N ARG A 120 -7.73 -13.00 31.64
CA ARG A 120 -7.73 -14.27 32.38
C ARG A 120 -9.09 -14.96 32.33
N LYS A 121 -10.19 -14.20 32.52
CA LYS A 121 -11.55 -14.75 32.52
C LYS A 121 -12.01 -15.18 31.11
N ASN A 122 -11.67 -14.42 30.08
CA ASN A 122 -12.31 -14.55 28.76
C ASN A 122 -11.43 -15.29 27.73
N MET A 123 -10.11 -15.22 27.84
CA MET A 123 -9.23 -15.96 26.92
C MET A 123 -9.15 -17.46 27.21
N PHE A 124 -9.56 -17.90 28.40
CA PHE A 124 -9.60 -19.32 28.79
C PHE A 124 -10.84 -20.07 28.40
N THR A 125 -11.91 -19.39 28.07
CA THR A 125 -13.15 -20.01 27.61
C THR A 125 -13.08 -20.50 26.17
N VAL A 126 -11.97 -20.23 25.48
CA VAL A 126 -11.73 -20.81 24.15
C VAL A 126 -11.33 -22.26 24.36
N THR A 127 -12.24 -23.16 24.00
CA THR A 127 -12.08 -24.62 24.05
C THR A 127 -10.70 -25.02 23.51
N PRO A 128 -9.93 -25.89 24.21
CA PRO A 128 -8.70 -26.44 23.65
C PRO A 128 -8.99 -27.05 22.27
N GLY A 129 -8.35 -26.51 21.22
CA GLY A 129 -8.57 -26.94 19.84
C GLY A 129 -9.40 -25.99 18.99
N ALA A 130 -9.97 -24.91 19.52
CA ALA A 130 -10.54 -23.85 18.70
C ALA A 130 -9.41 -23.16 17.93
N ARG A 131 -9.45 -23.23 16.59
CA ARG A 131 -8.48 -22.58 15.71
C ARG A 131 -8.83 -21.11 15.59
N GLY A 132 -7.89 -20.24 15.92
CA GLY A 132 -7.94 -18.85 15.46
C GLY A 132 -8.02 -18.79 13.94
N GLY A 133 -8.45 -17.67 13.38
CA GLY A 133 -8.65 -17.51 11.93
C GLY A 133 -7.48 -17.93 11.05
N ASN A 134 -6.26 -18.07 11.61
CA ASN A 134 -5.04 -18.51 10.93
C ASN A 134 -4.65 -19.97 11.23
N GLY A 135 -5.52 -20.76 11.86
CA GLY A 135 -5.22 -22.17 12.16
C GLY A 135 -4.28 -22.39 13.36
N GLU A 136 -3.84 -21.34 14.04
CA GLU A 136 -3.03 -21.43 15.23
C GLU A 136 -3.87 -21.89 16.42
N GLN A 137 -3.37 -22.89 17.14
CA GLN A 137 -3.91 -23.27 18.45
C GLN A 137 -3.57 -22.15 19.43
N PHE A 138 -4.59 -21.51 20.03
CA PHE A 138 -4.36 -20.63 21.17
C PHE A 138 -3.71 -21.46 22.28
N ALA A 139 -2.41 -21.21 22.47
CA ALA A 139 -1.69 -21.75 23.60
C ALA A 139 -2.33 -21.28 24.92
N SER A 140 -2.04 -21.95 26.02
CA SER A 140 -2.58 -21.57 27.33
C SER A 140 -2.30 -20.08 27.62
N PHE A 141 -3.15 -19.44 28.41
CA PHE A 141 -2.96 -18.04 28.83
C PHE A 141 -1.55 -17.77 29.35
N ASP A 142 -1.00 -18.66 30.16
CA ASP A 142 0.33 -18.48 30.71
C ASP A 142 1.40 -18.39 29.60
N SER A 143 1.19 -19.05 28.47
CA SER A 143 2.09 -18.94 27.31
C SER A 143 1.96 -17.58 26.60
N GLN A 144 0.82 -16.89 26.72
CA GLN A 144 0.59 -15.57 26.14
C GLN A 144 1.18 -14.45 27.00
N LEU A 145 1.40 -14.67 28.30
CA LEU A 145 1.96 -13.67 29.21
C LEU A 145 3.32 -13.12 28.78
N ARG A 146 4.09 -13.89 28.03
CA ARG A 146 5.39 -13.45 27.48
C ARG A 146 5.29 -12.47 26.32
N TYR A 147 4.11 -12.27 25.75
CA TYR A 147 3.91 -11.38 24.61
C TYR A 147 3.41 -10.00 25.03
N LYS A 148 3.80 -9.00 24.23
CA LYS A 148 3.35 -7.61 24.38
C LYS A 148 1.87 -7.47 24.04
N PRO A 149 1.15 -6.48 24.62
CA PRO A 149 -0.29 -6.34 24.42
C PRO A 149 -0.70 -6.14 22.95
N TRP A 150 0.12 -5.44 22.14
CA TRP A 150 -0.17 -5.26 20.71
C TRP A 150 -0.20 -6.58 19.93
N TRP A 151 0.65 -7.56 20.31
CA TRP A 151 0.64 -8.88 19.69
C TRP A 151 -0.67 -9.62 19.96
N ILE A 152 -1.13 -9.58 21.18
CA ILE A 152 -2.41 -10.18 21.59
C ILE A 152 -3.56 -9.49 20.87
N ALA A 153 -3.55 -8.13 20.83
CA ALA A 153 -4.55 -7.34 20.13
C ALA A 153 -4.69 -7.73 18.66
N GLN A 154 -3.58 -7.90 17.97
CA GLN A 154 -3.57 -8.27 16.54
C GLN A 154 -4.20 -9.65 16.29
N HIS A 155 -3.99 -10.60 17.20
CA HIS A 155 -4.57 -11.94 17.06
C HIS A 155 -6.05 -11.99 17.46
N LEU A 156 -6.48 -11.15 18.38
CA LEU A 156 -7.90 -11.07 18.79
C LEU A 156 -8.74 -10.24 17.80
N ALA A 157 -8.14 -9.21 17.20
CA ALA A 157 -8.83 -8.31 16.27
C ALA A 157 -8.96 -8.89 14.84
N ALA A 158 -8.48 -10.13 14.60
CA ALA A 158 -8.63 -10.75 13.29
C ALA A 158 -10.13 -10.90 12.96
N PRO A 159 -10.68 -10.17 11.97
CA PRO A 159 -12.11 -10.22 11.67
C PRO A 159 -12.54 -11.64 11.30
N ALA A 160 -13.72 -12.07 11.74
CA ALA A 160 -14.29 -13.37 11.33
C ALA A 160 -14.52 -13.43 9.81
N SER A 161 -14.70 -12.27 9.16
CA SER A 161 -14.77 -12.15 7.68
C SER A 161 -13.47 -12.59 6.99
N TYR A 162 -12.31 -12.55 7.67
CA TYR A 162 -11.07 -13.15 7.17
C TYR A 162 -11.15 -14.68 7.01
N SER A 163 -12.14 -15.33 7.57
CA SER A 163 -12.38 -16.76 7.30
C SER A 163 -12.71 -17.06 5.83
N LYS A 164 -13.23 -16.06 5.08
CA LYS A 164 -13.53 -16.12 3.63
C LYS A 164 -12.51 -15.39 2.77
N ALA A 165 -11.82 -14.42 3.33
CA ALA A 165 -10.70 -13.72 2.74
C ALA A 165 -9.41 -14.32 3.30
N SER A 166 -8.39 -14.46 2.49
CA SER A 166 -7.11 -15.03 2.89
C SER A 166 -5.99 -14.07 2.50
N ALA A 167 -4.98 -13.96 3.34
CA ALA A 167 -3.76 -13.24 3.00
C ALA A 167 -3.09 -13.79 1.74
N SER A 168 -3.23 -15.11 1.47
CA SER A 168 -2.71 -15.73 0.24
C SER A 168 -3.38 -15.20 -1.04
N HIS A 169 -4.56 -14.58 -0.93
CA HIS A 169 -5.24 -13.89 -2.01
C HIS A 169 -5.13 -12.37 -1.90
N GLY A 170 -4.40 -11.85 -0.89
CA GLY A 170 -4.16 -10.42 -0.74
C GLY A 170 -3.44 -9.83 -1.95
N LEU A 171 -3.70 -8.55 -2.21
CA LEU A 171 -3.16 -7.90 -3.40
C LEU A 171 -1.63 -7.81 -3.36
N ASP A 172 -1.03 -7.66 -2.19
CA ASP A 172 0.42 -7.67 -2.02
C ASP A 172 1.02 -8.98 -2.54
N ASN A 173 0.50 -10.13 -2.07
CA ASN A 173 0.94 -11.45 -2.52
C ASN A 173 0.67 -11.68 -4.01
N TYR A 174 -0.46 -11.20 -4.53
CA TYR A 174 -0.74 -11.26 -5.96
C TYR A 174 0.36 -10.58 -6.78
N PHE A 175 0.77 -9.36 -6.40
CA PHE A 175 1.83 -8.65 -7.11
C PHE A 175 3.20 -9.29 -6.92
N VAL A 176 3.52 -9.77 -5.72
CA VAL A 176 4.77 -10.52 -5.46
C VAL A 176 4.87 -11.74 -6.36
N ASP A 177 3.85 -12.59 -6.36
CA ASP A 177 3.82 -13.83 -7.13
C ASP A 177 3.96 -13.58 -8.64
N HIS A 178 3.25 -12.56 -9.16
CA HIS A 178 3.31 -12.22 -10.57
C HIS A 178 4.64 -11.57 -10.96
N ALA A 179 5.19 -10.69 -10.12
CA ALA A 179 6.49 -10.09 -10.35
C ALA A 179 7.59 -11.15 -10.38
N MET A 180 7.57 -12.09 -9.43
CA MET A 180 8.53 -13.21 -9.39
C MET A 180 8.40 -14.12 -10.62
N LYS A 181 7.18 -14.52 -10.99
CA LYS A 181 6.93 -15.37 -12.17
C LYS A 181 7.39 -14.70 -13.47
N LEU A 182 7.33 -13.38 -13.55
CA LEU A 182 7.74 -12.60 -14.72
C LEU A 182 9.20 -12.16 -14.65
N GLY A 183 9.98 -12.58 -13.66
CA GLY A 183 11.40 -12.22 -13.50
C GLY A 183 11.64 -10.73 -13.27
N LYS A 184 10.68 -10.00 -12.69
CA LYS A 184 10.78 -8.57 -12.45
C LYS A 184 11.57 -8.29 -11.17
N GLU A 185 12.22 -7.12 -11.11
CA GLU A 185 12.97 -6.70 -9.91
C GLU A 185 11.99 -6.44 -8.75
N ILE A 186 12.35 -6.92 -7.55
CA ILE A 186 11.58 -6.72 -6.32
C ILE A 186 12.47 -6.06 -5.28
N GLY A 187 11.88 -5.18 -4.46
CA GLY A 187 12.55 -4.52 -3.35
C GLY A 187 11.56 -3.94 -2.34
N GLY A 188 12.06 -3.17 -1.39
CA GLY A 188 11.26 -2.56 -0.33
C GLY A 188 11.51 -1.07 -0.16
N LEU A 189 10.49 -0.36 0.29
CA LEU A 189 10.57 1.03 0.75
C LEU A 189 11.16 1.13 2.16
N GLU A 190 11.09 0.07 2.94
CA GLU A 190 11.61 -0.04 4.30
C GLU A 190 12.58 -1.23 4.41
N SER A 191 13.55 -1.11 5.30
CA SER A 191 14.29 -2.27 5.77
C SER A 191 13.40 -3.13 6.68
N VAL A 192 13.76 -4.40 6.86
CA VAL A 192 13.08 -5.29 7.80
C VAL A 192 13.01 -4.68 9.21
N ASN A 193 14.09 -4.05 9.67
CA ASN A 193 14.12 -3.44 11.01
C ASN A 193 13.15 -2.25 11.12
N GLU A 194 13.05 -1.40 10.10
CA GLU A 194 12.09 -0.29 10.07
C GLU A 194 10.66 -0.82 10.09
N HIS A 195 10.37 -1.85 9.30
CA HIS A 195 9.03 -2.44 9.22
C HIS A 195 8.64 -3.13 10.52
N VAL A 196 9.51 -3.93 11.13
CA VAL A 196 9.30 -4.54 12.46
C VAL A 196 9.07 -3.47 13.52
N ALA A 197 9.81 -2.35 13.46
CA ALA A 197 9.69 -1.28 14.44
C ALA A 197 8.32 -0.60 14.42
N VAL A 198 7.54 -0.71 13.35
CA VAL A 198 6.18 -0.13 13.28
C VAL A 198 5.33 -0.64 14.45
N MET A 199 5.27 -1.94 14.66
CA MET A 199 4.55 -2.59 15.75
C MET A 199 5.46 -2.80 16.98
N GLY A 200 6.65 -3.35 16.77
CA GLY A 200 7.59 -3.72 17.82
C GLY A 200 8.08 -2.53 18.67
N GLY A 201 8.02 -1.32 18.13
CA GLY A 201 8.36 -0.09 18.84
C GLY A 201 7.18 0.61 19.51
N LEU A 202 5.99 0.01 19.58
CA LEU A 202 4.88 0.52 20.39
C LEU A 202 5.21 0.43 21.88
N SER A 203 4.79 1.45 22.65
CA SER A 203 4.86 1.39 24.09
C SER A 203 3.83 0.38 24.64
N ASP A 204 4.05 -0.10 25.89
CA ASP A 204 3.07 -0.98 26.54
C ASP A 204 1.70 -0.31 26.63
N ARG A 205 1.66 1.01 26.89
CA ARG A 205 0.42 1.81 26.92
C ARG A 205 -0.30 1.83 25.57
N ASP A 206 0.45 2.03 24.46
CA ASP A 206 -0.15 2.02 23.13
C ASP A 206 -0.67 0.61 22.77
N GLY A 207 0.09 -0.41 23.14
CA GLY A 207 -0.33 -1.81 22.98
C GLY A 207 -1.54 -2.17 23.83
N GLU A 208 -1.61 -1.69 25.07
CA GLU A 208 -2.78 -1.85 25.94
C GLU A 208 -4.01 -1.18 25.34
N PHE A 209 -3.87 0.06 24.83
CA PHE A 209 -4.95 0.73 24.12
C PHE A 209 -5.48 -0.10 22.94
N MET A 210 -4.58 -0.64 22.10
CA MET A 210 -4.98 -1.50 20.98
C MET A 210 -5.72 -2.75 21.45
N LEU A 211 -5.26 -3.35 22.55
CA LEU A 211 -5.89 -4.53 23.11
C LEU A 211 -7.28 -4.22 23.67
N GLN A 212 -7.44 -3.11 24.40
CA GLN A 212 -8.75 -2.65 24.89
C GLN A 212 -9.72 -2.33 23.76
N ASP A 213 -9.25 -1.65 22.71
CA ASP A 213 -10.08 -1.31 21.53
C ASP A 213 -10.56 -2.57 20.80
N ALA A 214 -9.66 -3.55 20.60
CA ALA A 214 -9.99 -4.84 20.00
C ALA A 214 -11.05 -5.62 20.81
N LEU A 215 -10.99 -5.54 22.13
CA LEU A 215 -11.90 -6.25 23.04
C LEU A 215 -13.24 -5.53 23.23
N SER A 216 -13.25 -4.20 23.13
CA SER A 216 -14.45 -3.40 23.40
C SER A 216 -15.48 -3.50 22.28
N GLN A 217 -15.08 -3.86 21.08
CA GLN A 217 -15.94 -3.85 19.89
C GLN A 217 -15.66 -5.04 18.94
N PRO A 218 -15.88 -6.29 19.37
CA PRO A 218 -15.54 -7.47 18.56
C PRO A 218 -16.29 -7.50 17.22
N ASP A 219 -17.55 -7.00 17.16
CA ASP A 219 -18.33 -6.94 15.93
C ASP A 219 -17.96 -5.75 15.01
N ASN A 220 -17.20 -4.80 15.50
CA ASN A 220 -16.86 -3.61 14.75
C ASN A 220 -15.76 -3.89 13.72
N ALA A 221 -14.84 -4.80 14.02
CA ALA A 221 -13.75 -5.18 13.12
C ALA A 221 -14.29 -5.67 11.75
N ASP A 222 -15.35 -6.48 11.74
CA ASP A 222 -15.98 -6.96 10.50
C ASP A 222 -16.68 -5.83 9.73
N LYS A 223 -17.36 -4.92 10.43
CA LYS A 223 -18.04 -3.78 9.82
C LYS A 223 -17.05 -2.79 9.21
N GLU A 224 -15.95 -2.53 9.91
CA GLU A 224 -14.89 -1.64 9.43
C GLU A 224 -14.12 -2.24 8.27
N SER A 225 -13.73 -3.51 8.37
CA SER A 225 -13.12 -4.24 7.26
C SER A 225 -14.01 -4.24 6.03
N GLY A 226 -15.32 -4.44 6.20
CA GLY A 226 -16.29 -4.38 5.11
C GLY A 226 -16.41 -2.97 4.48
N ARG A 227 -16.34 -1.90 5.29
CA ARG A 227 -16.33 -0.50 4.79
C ARG A 227 -15.05 -0.21 4.02
N MET A 228 -13.89 -0.57 4.59
CA MET A 228 -12.58 -0.40 3.97
C MET A 228 -12.48 -1.16 2.64
N TYR A 229 -12.93 -2.40 2.60
CA TYR A 229 -12.99 -3.20 1.39
C TYR A 229 -13.86 -2.52 0.30
N LYS A 230 -15.06 -2.04 0.65
CA LYS A 230 -15.96 -1.34 -0.30
C LYS A 230 -15.34 -0.05 -0.83
N ALA A 231 -14.66 0.72 0.03
CA ALA A 231 -13.98 1.94 -0.35
C ALA A 231 -12.79 1.64 -1.29
N TRP A 232 -11.98 0.64 -0.95
CA TRP A 232 -10.90 0.18 -1.80
C TRP A 232 -11.38 -0.29 -3.20
N ARG A 233 -12.44 -1.11 -3.26
CA ARG A 233 -13.01 -1.58 -4.53
C ARG A 233 -13.48 -0.45 -5.45
N LYS A 234 -13.87 0.69 -4.88
CA LYS A 234 -14.31 1.87 -5.61
C LYS A 234 -13.20 2.89 -5.87
N GLY A 235 -11.99 2.65 -5.38
CA GLY A 235 -10.91 3.64 -5.42
C GLY A 235 -11.24 4.91 -4.63
N ASP A 236 -12.12 4.83 -3.63
CA ASP A 236 -12.59 5.97 -2.84
C ASP A 236 -11.63 6.25 -1.67
N THR A 237 -10.62 7.07 -1.95
CA THR A 237 -9.62 7.47 -0.94
C THR A 237 -10.20 8.29 0.20
N ASN A 238 -11.29 9.03 -0.04
CA ASN A 238 -11.94 9.80 1.03
C ASN A 238 -12.65 8.87 2.01
N ALA A 239 -13.34 7.84 1.50
CA ALA A 239 -13.96 6.84 2.35
C ALA A 239 -12.92 5.98 3.10
N LEU A 240 -11.77 5.66 2.47
CA LEU A 240 -10.64 5.02 3.14
C LEU A 240 -10.10 5.87 4.29
N TRP A 241 -9.88 7.16 4.04
CA TRP A 241 -9.41 8.11 5.06
C TRP A 241 -10.43 8.28 6.20
N ALA A 242 -11.72 8.39 5.87
CA ALA A 242 -12.78 8.47 6.87
C ALA A 242 -12.87 7.21 7.74
N GLY A 243 -12.56 6.03 7.18
CA GLY A 243 -12.48 4.78 7.94
C GLY A 243 -11.39 4.77 9.01
N ASP A 244 -10.28 5.49 8.77
CA ASP A 244 -9.17 5.63 9.73
C ASP A 244 -9.42 6.74 10.79
N ALA A 245 -10.46 7.56 10.62
CA ALA A 245 -10.72 8.73 11.45
C ALA A 245 -10.93 8.38 12.94
N GLN A 246 -11.52 7.21 13.23
CA GLN A 246 -11.74 6.77 14.61
C GLN A 246 -10.42 6.48 15.33
N LEU A 247 -9.51 5.74 14.69
CA LEU A 247 -8.18 5.48 15.24
C LEU A 247 -7.41 6.80 15.41
N ARG A 248 -7.45 7.68 14.43
CA ARG A 248 -6.79 9.00 14.49
C ARG A 248 -7.33 9.88 15.61
N SER A 249 -8.63 9.82 15.89
CA SER A 249 -9.23 10.55 16.99
C SER A 249 -8.82 10.00 18.37
N LYS A 250 -8.86 8.67 18.53
CA LYS A 250 -8.58 8.02 19.82
C LYS A 250 -7.09 7.86 20.10
N ALA A 251 -6.29 7.56 19.07
CA ALA A 251 -4.88 7.24 19.18
C ALA A 251 -4.06 7.86 18.03
N PRO A 252 -3.98 9.20 17.94
CA PRO A 252 -3.35 9.88 16.80
C PRO A 252 -1.89 9.50 16.61
N ARG A 253 -1.16 9.19 17.70
CA ARG A 253 0.24 8.76 17.64
C ARG A 253 0.40 7.38 17.01
N ILE A 254 -0.50 6.45 17.31
CA ILE A 254 -0.52 5.11 16.70
C ILE A 254 -0.84 5.23 15.21
N ALA A 255 -1.87 5.98 14.85
CA ALA A 255 -2.27 6.20 13.47
C ALA A 255 -1.14 6.87 12.64
N ALA A 256 -0.49 7.90 13.21
CA ALA A 256 0.66 8.55 12.57
C ALA A 256 1.81 7.55 12.34
N ARG A 257 2.14 6.73 13.34
CA ARG A 257 3.18 5.71 13.26
C ARG A 257 2.92 4.67 12.19
N PHE A 258 1.68 4.25 12.02
CA PHE A 258 1.31 3.22 11.05
C PHE A 258 1.31 3.73 9.61
N VAL A 259 0.99 5.02 9.41
CA VAL A 259 0.80 5.58 8.07
C VAL A 259 1.67 6.82 7.83
N ASP A 260 1.43 7.91 8.56
CA ASP A 260 1.95 9.23 8.22
C ASP A 260 3.49 9.31 8.29
N ASP A 261 4.08 8.78 9.36
CA ASP A 261 5.53 8.81 9.59
C ASP A 261 6.27 7.93 8.58
N ARG A 262 5.66 6.82 8.17
CA ARG A 262 6.17 5.94 7.13
C ARG A 262 6.11 6.63 5.77
N ASN A 263 4.98 7.24 5.42
CA ASN A 263 4.82 8.00 4.19
C ASN A 263 5.91 9.07 4.05
N MET A 264 6.17 9.83 5.12
CA MET A 264 7.22 10.85 5.10
C MET A 264 8.62 10.28 4.85
N LYS A 265 8.94 9.11 5.43
CA LYS A 265 10.21 8.41 5.21
C LYS A 265 10.32 7.80 3.80
N TRP A 266 9.20 7.39 3.22
CA TRP A 266 9.17 6.79 1.89
C TRP A 266 9.39 7.80 0.76
N ILE A 267 8.95 9.06 0.94
CA ILE A 267 9.03 10.06 -0.14
C ILE A 267 10.44 10.21 -0.72
N PRO A 268 11.53 10.39 0.05
CA PRO A 268 12.86 10.49 -0.54
C PRO A 268 13.26 9.24 -1.34
N ARG A 269 12.81 8.05 -0.91
CA ARG A 269 13.09 6.77 -1.59
C ARG A 269 12.30 6.67 -2.90
N ILE A 270 11.02 7.07 -2.88
CA ILE A 270 10.17 7.13 -4.08
C ILE A 270 10.73 8.16 -5.08
N GLU A 271 11.18 9.34 -4.62
CA GLU A 271 11.80 10.33 -5.50
C GLU A 271 13.13 9.85 -6.09
N ALA A 272 13.92 9.11 -5.32
CA ALA A 272 15.14 8.48 -5.84
C ALA A 272 14.79 7.47 -6.94
N GLU A 273 13.76 6.66 -6.76
CA GLU A 273 13.30 5.69 -7.75
C GLU A 273 12.76 6.38 -9.01
N LEU A 274 11.94 7.43 -8.87
CA LEU A 274 11.45 8.25 -9.99
C LEU A 274 12.60 8.82 -10.85
N LYS A 275 13.72 9.18 -10.22
CA LYS A 275 14.92 9.73 -10.92
C LYS A 275 15.66 8.67 -11.72
N THR A 276 15.54 7.38 -11.38
CA THR A 276 16.20 6.29 -12.13
C THR A 276 15.72 6.19 -13.57
N GLY A 277 14.47 6.58 -13.83
CA GLY A 277 13.82 6.38 -15.13
C GLY A 277 13.48 4.92 -15.41
N LYS A 278 13.49 4.05 -14.40
CA LYS A 278 13.01 2.67 -14.54
C LYS A 278 11.49 2.60 -14.44
N PRO A 279 10.82 1.84 -15.31
CA PRO A 279 9.38 1.55 -15.14
C PRO A 279 9.13 0.85 -13.81
N THR A 280 8.44 1.53 -12.88
CA THR A 280 8.32 1.06 -11.47
C THR A 280 6.88 1.12 -10.98
N ALA A 281 6.47 0.16 -10.16
CA ALA A 281 5.26 0.22 -9.35
C ALA A 281 5.60 0.15 -7.85
N ILE A 282 5.01 1.05 -7.08
CA ILE A 282 5.02 1.02 -5.61
C ILE A 282 3.74 0.34 -5.17
N VAL A 283 3.84 -0.76 -4.44
CA VAL A 283 2.69 -1.52 -3.90
C VAL A 283 2.69 -1.40 -2.38
N ALA A 284 1.68 -0.73 -1.85
CA ALA A 284 1.53 -0.52 -0.40
C ALA A 284 0.05 -0.46 -0.01
N GLY A 285 -0.26 -0.66 1.27
CA GLY A 285 -1.63 -0.60 1.78
C GLY A 285 -2.34 0.70 1.36
N ALA A 286 -3.58 0.60 0.90
CA ALA A 286 -4.34 1.70 0.28
C ALA A 286 -4.48 2.94 1.19
N LEU A 287 -4.38 2.78 2.51
CA LEU A 287 -4.36 3.90 3.46
C LEU A 287 -3.17 4.83 3.27
N HIS A 288 -2.03 4.33 2.80
CA HIS A 288 -0.85 5.15 2.50
C HIS A 288 -1.09 6.15 1.36
N PHE A 289 -2.11 5.91 0.54
CA PHE A 289 -2.50 6.77 -0.58
C PHE A 289 -3.73 7.64 -0.26
N SER A 290 -4.21 7.65 0.99
CA SER A 290 -5.43 8.33 1.43
C SER A 290 -5.13 9.45 2.43
N GLY A 291 -5.85 10.57 2.30
CA GLY A 291 -5.77 11.70 3.24
C GLY A 291 -4.63 12.70 2.98
N PRO A 292 -4.50 13.73 3.84
CA PRO A 292 -3.65 14.90 3.59
C PRO A 292 -2.15 14.64 3.76
N ARG A 293 -1.75 13.56 4.43
CA ARG A 293 -0.36 13.09 4.60
C ARG A 293 -0.07 11.82 3.80
N SER A 294 -0.91 11.52 2.80
CA SER A 294 -0.71 10.40 1.89
C SER A 294 0.52 10.60 1.01
N VAL A 295 1.07 9.50 0.50
CA VAL A 295 2.14 9.53 -0.51
C VAL A 295 1.72 10.39 -1.70
N ILE A 296 0.46 10.29 -2.15
CA ILE A 296 -0.10 11.11 -3.24
C ILE A 296 0.01 12.59 -2.91
N ALA A 297 -0.55 13.03 -1.78
CA ALA A 297 -0.53 14.44 -1.39
C ALA A 297 0.89 14.98 -1.18
N LEU A 298 1.80 14.14 -0.67
CA LEU A 298 3.19 14.52 -0.47
C LEU A 298 3.96 14.64 -1.78
N LEU A 299 3.71 13.78 -2.76
CA LEU A 299 4.30 13.88 -4.10
C LEU A 299 3.73 15.06 -4.89
N GLN A 300 2.43 15.32 -4.80
CA GLN A 300 1.80 16.50 -5.43
C GLN A 300 2.40 17.81 -4.94
N LYS A 301 2.65 17.95 -3.62
CA LYS A 301 3.35 19.11 -3.05
C LYS A 301 4.78 19.30 -3.58
N ARG A 302 5.37 18.27 -4.18
CA ARG A 302 6.70 18.27 -4.81
C ARG A 302 6.66 18.44 -6.34
N GLY A 303 5.46 18.71 -6.89
CA GLY A 303 5.28 18.98 -8.31
C GLY A 303 5.05 17.75 -9.18
N TYR A 304 4.87 16.55 -8.58
CA TYR A 304 4.45 15.40 -9.35
C TYR A 304 2.96 15.46 -9.66
N VAL A 305 2.60 15.03 -10.86
CA VAL A 305 1.21 14.98 -11.34
C VAL A 305 0.74 13.52 -11.31
N LEU A 306 -0.30 13.27 -10.53
CA LEU A 306 -0.85 11.92 -10.36
C LEU A 306 -2.28 11.85 -10.91
N GLU A 307 -2.51 10.84 -11.73
CA GLU A 307 -3.81 10.50 -12.30
C GLU A 307 -4.28 9.18 -11.68
N GLN A 308 -5.50 9.16 -11.15
CA GLN A 308 -6.14 7.93 -10.68
C GLN A 308 -6.78 7.21 -11.86
N LEU A 309 -6.47 5.94 -12.03
CA LEU A 309 -6.94 5.10 -13.12
C LEU A 309 -8.23 4.36 -12.78
#